data_617f684dfb55faea7297718aaa8d496a
#
_entry.id   617f684dfb55faea7297718aaa8d496a
#
_cell.length_a   1.000
_cell.length_b   1.000
_cell.length_c   1.000
_cell.angle_alpha   90.00
_cell.angle_beta   90.00
_cell.angle_gamma   90.00
#
_symmetry.space_group_name_H-M   'P 1'
#
loop_
_entity.id
_entity.type
_entity.pdbx_description
1 polymer ?
#
loop_
_entity_poly.entity_id
_entity_poly.type
_entity_poly.pdbx_seq_one_letter_code
_entity_poly.pdbx_strand_id
1 'polypeptide(L)'
;MRCWIFAVAIVPFAATAADTVPQNSAQSYPVKPIRLIVPFPPGGLSDALARVIGQHLAQEWGQQVVVDSRPGASTILGAELVAKSPGDGYTLFFQDITTHGINAGLYRKLPYDSIADFTPVAMASASPLILSVHPSLPAKSVRELVGLAKARPGQIAYGSSGTGAILNLAAETFKKLAGVDMLHVPYKGSPPAVTALLAGEVAIVFATTASVLPHIKSGRIRALAVTTARRSPLLADLPPVGDTLPGYDVVLYQAVLAPAKTPREIIGRLNAEINRLMGRASSKDIWANFGAEIVIAAPDEMNTRFQQEIAKLSRLATESGVKLD
;
A
#
# COMPACT_ATOMS: atom_id res chain seq x y z
N MET A 1 29.92 31.04 -87.42
CA MET A 1 29.80 30.11 -86.28
C MET A 1 29.44 30.94 -85.06
N ARG A 2 28.19 30.90 -84.65
CA ARG A 2 27.68 31.63 -83.45
C ARG A 2 27.51 30.63 -82.29
N CYS A 3 28.37 30.76 -81.30
CA CYS A 3 28.23 29.97 -79.99
C CYS A 3 27.15 30.61 -79.14
N TRP A 4 26.16 29.82 -78.80
CA TRP A 4 25.15 30.16 -77.78
C TRP A 4 25.59 29.60 -76.45
N ILE A 5 25.80 30.47 -75.43
CA ILE A 5 26.09 30.09 -74.06
C ILE A 5 24.75 30.04 -73.35
N PHE A 6 24.34 28.84 -72.91
CA PHE A 6 23.18 28.69 -72.00
C PHE A 6 23.60 28.94 -70.54
N ALA A 7 23.10 29.99 -69.96
CA ALA A 7 23.27 30.25 -68.56
C ALA A 7 22.21 29.41 -67.76
N VAL A 8 22.65 28.44 -66.94
CA VAL A 8 21.81 27.69 -66.03
C VAL A 8 21.68 28.52 -64.77
N ALA A 9 20.48 29.03 -64.50
CA ALA A 9 20.14 29.70 -63.22
C ALA A 9 19.88 28.63 -62.12
N ILE A 10 20.75 28.58 -61.10
CA ILE A 10 20.57 27.78 -59.89
C ILE A 10 19.67 28.56 -58.92
N VAL A 11 18.43 28.10 -58.76
CA VAL A 11 17.50 28.63 -57.72
C VAL A 11 17.84 27.97 -56.39
N PRO A 12 18.17 28.71 -55.32
CA PRO A 12 18.36 28.09 -54.01
C PRO A 12 17.01 27.65 -53.47
N PHE A 13 16.86 26.36 -53.21
CA PHE A 13 15.75 25.79 -52.48
C PHE A 13 15.93 26.10 -50.99
N ALA A 14 15.22 27.10 -50.48
CA ALA A 14 15.18 27.41 -49.09
C ALA A 14 14.41 26.27 -48.38
N ALA A 15 15.13 25.40 -47.65
CA ALA A 15 14.55 24.43 -46.74
C ALA A 15 13.95 25.20 -45.56
N THR A 16 12.64 25.34 -45.54
CA THR A 16 11.88 25.75 -44.31
C THR A 16 12.04 24.65 -43.31
N ALA A 17 12.88 24.89 -42.30
CA ALA A 17 12.88 24.09 -41.08
C ALA A 17 11.50 24.22 -40.45
N ALA A 18 10.71 23.16 -40.51
CA ALA A 18 9.47 23.06 -39.72
C ALA A 18 9.88 23.03 -38.24
N ASP A 19 9.63 24.14 -37.53
CA ASP A 19 9.66 24.16 -36.07
C ASP A 19 8.69 23.08 -35.57
N THR A 20 9.21 21.92 -35.19
CA THR A 20 8.49 20.94 -34.45
C THR A 20 8.25 21.51 -33.06
N VAL A 21 7.09 22.17 -32.87
CA VAL A 21 6.55 22.50 -31.56
C VAL A 21 6.59 21.19 -30.76
N PRO A 22 7.22 21.14 -29.57
CA PRO A 22 7.18 19.95 -28.74
C PRO A 22 5.72 19.70 -28.39
N GLN A 23 5.14 18.66 -28.98
CA GLN A 23 3.80 18.21 -28.58
C GLN A 23 3.86 17.94 -27.08
N ASN A 24 3.06 18.68 -26.32
CA ASN A 24 2.96 18.57 -24.88
C ASN A 24 2.58 17.10 -24.56
N SER A 25 3.59 16.30 -24.20
CA SER A 25 3.49 14.85 -24.05
C SER A 25 2.44 14.44 -22.99
N ALA A 26 2.09 15.36 -22.11
CA ALA A 26 1.07 15.15 -21.10
C ALA A 26 -0.37 15.23 -21.65
N GLN A 27 -0.62 16.00 -22.71
CA GLN A 27 -1.95 16.08 -23.33
C GLN A 27 -2.36 14.77 -24.04
N SER A 28 -1.40 13.98 -24.49
CA SER A 28 -1.63 12.70 -25.16
C SER A 28 -1.44 11.47 -24.26
N TYR A 29 -1.02 11.65 -22.99
CA TYR A 29 -0.85 10.54 -22.06
C TYR A 29 -2.21 9.95 -21.61
N PRO A 30 -2.37 8.58 -21.54
CA PRO A 30 -1.44 7.57 -22.03
C PRO A 30 -1.67 7.23 -23.52
N VAL A 31 -0.60 6.92 -24.26
CA VAL A 31 -0.64 6.47 -25.67
C VAL A 31 -0.18 5.00 -25.85
N LYS A 32 0.25 4.36 -24.75
CA LYS A 32 0.68 2.95 -24.71
C LYS A 32 0.22 2.33 -23.38
N PRO A 33 0.25 1.00 -23.24
CA PRO A 33 -0.13 0.33 -21.99
C PRO A 33 0.67 0.81 -20.79
N ILE A 34 -0.03 0.92 -19.64
CA ILE A 34 0.54 1.23 -18.33
C ILE A 34 0.77 -0.07 -17.57
N ARG A 35 1.91 -0.19 -16.91
CA ARG A 35 2.24 -1.30 -16.02
C ARG A 35 2.07 -0.88 -14.58
N LEU A 36 1.18 -1.56 -13.84
CA LEU A 36 0.93 -1.31 -12.42
C LEU A 36 1.55 -2.46 -11.61
N ILE A 37 2.70 -2.19 -11.02
CA ILE A 37 3.44 -3.16 -10.20
C ILE A 37 2.74 -3.31 -8.84
N VAL A 38 2.51 -4.57 -8.42
CA VAL A 38 1.97 -4.94 -7.11
C VAL A 38 2.97 -5.86 -6.42
N PRO A 39 3.59 -5.48 -5.28
CA PRO A 39 4.64 -6.27 -4.66
C PRO A 39 4.10 -7.38 -3.74
N PHE A 40 2.90 -7.88 -4.02
CA PHE A 40 2.21 -8.91 -3.27
C PHE A 40 1.72 -10.02 -4.20
N PRO A 41 1.52 -11.25 -3.67
CA PRO A 41 0.89 -12.33 -4.42
C PRO A 41 -0.52 -11.95 -4.89
N PRO A 42 -0.97 -12.51 -6.02
CA PRO A 42 -2.35 -12.34 -6.49
C PRO A 42 -3.39 -12.79 -5.47
N GLY A 43 -4.58 -12.19 -5.51
CA GLY A 43 -5.74 -12.56 -4.68
C GLY A 43 -5.79 -11.89 -3.30
N GLY A 44 -4.79 -11.09 -2.93
CA GLY A 44 -4.83 -10.27 -1.72
C GLY A 44 -5.53 -8.92 -1.93
N LEU A 45 -5.67 -8.14 -0.84
CA LEU A 45 -6.29 -6.80 -0.89
C LEU A 45 -5.61 -5.88 -1.91
N SER A 46 -4.27 -5.85 -1.93
CA SER A 46 -3.51 -4.99 -2.86
C SER A 46 -3.75 -5.37 -4.32
N ASP A 47 -3.78 -6.66 -4.66
CA ASP A 47 -4.07 -7.13 -6.01
C ASP A 47 -5.51 -6.77 -6.43
N ALA A 48 -6.48 -6.98 -5.54
CA ALA A 48 -7.88 -6.67 -5.81
C ALA A 48 -8.11 -5.18 -6.09
N LEU A 49 -7.62 -4.29 -5.23
CA LEU A 49 -7.76 -2.85 -5.41
C LEU A 49 -6.97 -2.33 -6.62
N ALA A 50 -5.76 -2.86 -6.86
CA ALA A 50 -4.98 -2.51 -8.05
C ALA A 50 -5.71 -2.89 -9.34
N ARG A 51 -6.40 -4.04 -9.39
CA ARG A 51 -7.21 -4.45 -10.54
C ARG A 51 -8.42 -3.54 -10.74
N VAL A 52 -9.11 -3.15 -9.68
CA VAL A 52 -10.24 -2.19 -9.77
C VAL A 52 -9.76 -0.85 -10.35
N ILE A 53 -8.66 -0.31 -9.83
CA ILE A 53 -8.07 0.94 -10.32
C ILE A 53 -7.58 0.78 -11.76
N GLY A 54 -6.85 -0.30 -12.06
CA GLY A 54 -6.32 -0.56 -13.40
C GLY A 54 -7.41 -0.73 -14.45
N GLN A 55 -8.48 -1.45 -14.12
CA GLN A 55 -9.64 -1.60 -15.01
C GLN A 55 -10.32 -0.27 -15.29
N HIS A 56 -10.52 0.55 -14.25
CA HIS A 56 -11.11 1.87 -14.41
C HIS A 56 -10.27 2.77 -15.31
N LEU A 57 -8.96 2.88 -15.06
CA LEU A 57 -8.05 3.67 -15.90
C LEU A 57 -8.04 3.17 -17.35
N ALA A 58 -8.08 1.85 -17.55
CA ALA A 58 -8.13 1.28 -18.90
C ALA A 58 -9.42 1.62 -19.65
N GLN A 59 -10.57 1.61 -18.96
CA GLN A 59 -11.87 1.98 -19.54
C GLN A 59 -11.93 3.46 -19.92
N GLU A 60 -11.42 4.35 -19.04
CA GLU A 60 -11.50 5.78 -19.26
C GLU A 60 -10.52 6.31 -20.33
N TRP A 61 -9.36 5.67 -20.45
CA TRP A 61 -8.30 6.14 -21.35
C TRP A 61 -8.10 5.30 -22.60
N GLY A 62 -8.82 4.18 -22.75
CA GLY A 62 -8.69 3.29 -23.91
C GLY A 62 -7.32 2.64 -24.03
N GLN A 63 -6.49 2.67 -22.97
CA GLN A 63 -5.17 2.05 -22.93
C GLN A 63 -5.14 0.96 -21.85
N GLN A 64 -4.53 -0.17 -22.18
CA GLN A 64 -4.46 -1.29 -21.24
C GLN A 64 -3.64 -0.91 -19.99
N VAL A 65 -4.14 -1.31 -18.81
CA VAL A 65 -3.38 -1.27 -17.55
C VAL A 65 -3.11 -2.69 -17.09
N VAL A 66 -1.84 -3.09 -17.14
CA VAL A 66 -1.40 -4.44 -16.79
C VAL A 66 -0.99 -4.47 -15.32
N VAL A 67 -1.76 -5.18 -14.50
CA VAL A 67 -1.41 -5.44 -13.10
C VAL A 67 -0.37 -6.56 -13.06
N ASP A 68 0.84 -6.23 -12.63
CA ASP A 68 2.00 -7.12 -12.62
C ASP A 68 2.46 -7.40 -11.18
N SER A 69 2.20 -8.61 -10.70
CA SER A 69 2.55 -9.03 -9.35
C SER A 69 4.05 -9.35 -9.26
N ARG A 70 4.77 -8.64 -8.38
CA ARG A 70 6.21 -8.80 -8.12
C ARG A 70 6.50 -8.96 -6.62
N PRO A 71 6.05 -10.05 -6.01
CA PRO A 71 6.28 -10.29 -4.59
C PRO A 71 7.75 -10.63 -4.29
N GLY A 72 8.16 -10.38 -3.06
CA GLY A 72 9.44 -10.82 -2.54
C GLY A 72 10.16 -9.78 -1.68
N ALA A 73 10.99 -10.29 -0.76
CA ALA A 73 11.82 -9.52 0.16
C ALA A 73 11.04 -8.37 0.85
N SER A 74 9.90 -8.67 1.47
CA SER A 74 9.04 -7.65 2.12
C SER A 74 8.73 -6.45 1.21
N THR A 75 8.35 -6.69 -0.05
CA THR A 75 8.05 -5.69 -1.09
C THR A 75 9.27 -5.00 -1.74
N ILE A 76 10.48 -5.23 -1.25
CA ILE A 76 11.71 -4.56 -1.71
C ILE A 76 11.95 -4.79 -3.20
N LEU A 77 11.72 -6.02 -3.72
CA LEU A 77 11.94 -6.32 -5.14
C LEU A 77 11.03 -5.49 -6.07
N GLY A 78 9.76 -5.35 -5.72
CA GLY A 78 8.82 -4.51 -6.46
C GLY A 78 9.17 -3.02 -6.37
N ALA A 79 9.55 -2.56 -5.19
CA ALA A 79 9.95 -1.16 -4.96
C ALA A 79 11.21 -0.80 -5.75
N GLU A 80 12.25 -1.65 -5.72
CA GLU A 80 13.48 -1.46 -6.49
C GLU A 80 13.22 -1.38 -8.00
N LEU A 81 12.35 -2.28 -8.51
CA LEU A 81 11.97 -2.26 -9.93
C LEU A 81 11.37 -0.90 -10.32
N VAL A 82 10.45 -0.38 -9.50
CA VAL A 82 9.79 0.90 -9.79
C VAL A 82 10.74 2.08 -9.61
N ALA A 83 11.54 2.11 -8.55
CA ALA A 83 12.53 3.16 -8.30
C ALA A 83 13.51 3.33 -9.46
N LYS A 84 13.88 2.23 -10.14
CA LYS A 84 14.78 2.21 -11.29
C LYS A 84 14.08 2.37 -12.65
N SER A 85 12.74 2.45 -12.67
CA SER A 85 11.98 2.62 -13.92
C SER A 85 12.03 4.06 -14.43
N PRO A 86 11.85 4.29 -15.74
CA PRO A 86 11.71 5.64 -16.29
C PRO A 86 10.54 6.40 -15.65
N GLY A 87 10.74 7.69 -15.37
CA GLY A 87 9.69 8.58 -14.86
C GLY A 87 8.77 9.09 -15.98
N ASP A 88 8.28 8.21 -16.86
CA ASP A 88 7.41 8.55 -17.99
C ASP A 88 5.91 8.30 -17.74
N GLY A 89 5.56 7.85 -16.51
CA GLY A 89 4.20 7.55 -16.08
C GLY A 89 3.67 6.18 -16.51
N TYR A 90 4.45 5.36 -17.25
CA TYR A 90 4.01 4.06 -17.74
C TYR A 90 4.39 2.89 -16.83
N THR A 91 5.17 3.14 -15.79
CA THR A 91 5.36 2.20 -14.67
C THR A 91 4.87 2.86 -13.40
N LEU A 92 3.85 2.29 -12.81
CA LEU A 92 3.25 2.73 -11.55
C LEU A 92 3.42 1.63 -10.50
N PHE A 93 3.29 2.00 -9.23
CA PHE A 93 3.47 1.11 -8.10
C PHE A 93 2.24 1.16 -7.19
N PHE A 94 1.54 0.06 -7.02
CA PHE A 94 0.48 -0.05 -6.03
C PHE A 94 1.09 -0.66 -4.75
N GLN A 95 1.39 0.19 -3.79
CA GLN A 95 2.17 -0.18 -2.62
C GLN A 95 1.38 -0.05 -1.32
N ASP A 96 1.63 -0.96 -0.41
CA ASP A 96 1.40 -0.77 1.01
C ASP A 96 2.48 0.17 1.56
N ILE A 97 2.14 1.44 1.73
CA ILE A 97 3.08 2.45 2.22
C ILE A 97 3.48 2.20 3.68
N THR A 98 2.69 1.39 4.40
CA THR A 98 3.02 0.99 5.77
C THR A 98 4.22 0.06 5.79
N THR A 99 4.20 -1.02 4.99
CA THR A 99 5.37 -1.90 4.82
C THR A 99 6.56 -1.15 4.22
N HIS A 100 6.31 -0.21 3.31
CA HIS A 100 7.35 0.61 2.70
C HIS A 100 8.09 1.47 3.74
N GLY A 101 7.36 2.11 4.66
CA GLY A 101 7.93 2.88 5.76
C GLY A 101 8.62 2.01 6.82
N ILE A 102 8.07 0.83 7.12
CA ILE A 102 8.70 -0.14 8.01
C ILE A 102 10.06 -0.58 7.48
N ASN A 103 10.14 -0.89 6.17
CA ASN A 103 11.40 -1.26 5.53
C ASN A 103 12.48 -0.18 5.69
N ALA A 104 12.10 1.10 5.57
CA ALA A 104 13.02 2.23 5.78
C ALA A 104 13.62 2.28 7.20
N GLY A 105 12.91 1.72 8.20
CA GLY A 105 13.38 1.68 9.60
C GLY A 105 14.13 0.40 9.98
N LEU A 106 13.85 -0.71 9.31
CA LEU A 106 14.40 -2.02 9.69
C LEU A 106 15.64 -2.41 8.88
N TYR A 107 15.71 -2.06 7.59
CA TYR A 107 16.83 -2.42 6.74
C TYR A 107 17.93 -1.38 6.78
N ARG A 108 19.14 -1.76 7.14
CA ARG A 108 20.32 -0.86 7.14
C ARG A 108 20.68 -0.35 5.75
N LYS A 109 20.36 -1.12 4.71
CA LYS A 109 20.65 -0.78 3.32
C LYS A 109 19.52 -1.27 2.43
N LEU A 110 18.76 -0.33 1.90
CA LEU A 110 17.78 -0.57 0.84
C LEU A 110 18.41 -0.24 -0.52
N PRO A 111 17.99 -0.92 -1.62
CA PRO A 111 18.45 -0.61 -2.97
C PRO A 111 17.78 0.64 -3.57
N TYR A 112 17.01 1.39 -2.77
CA TYR A 112 16.28 2.61 -3.11
C TYR A 112 16.13 3.52 -1.89
N ASP A 113 15.87 4.81 -2.13
CA ASP A 113 15.40 5.74 -1.10
C ASP A 113 13.86 5.70 -1.03
N SER A 114 13.33 5.38 0.16
CA SER A 114 11.88 5.19 0.37
C SER A 114 11.04 6.46 0.16
N ILE A 115 11.64 7.63 0.13
CA ILE A 115 10.98 8.92 -0.13
C ILE A 115 11.43 9.51 -1.46
N ALA A 116 12.75 9.63 -1.66
CA ALA A 116 13.30 10.40 -2.78
C ALA A 116 13.11 9.72 -4.15
N ASP A 117 12.99 8.38 -4.21
CA ASP A 117 12.85 7.64 -5.47
C ASP A 117 11.37 7.48 -5.92
N PHE A 118 10.41 7.99 -5.13
CA PHE A 118 8.99 7.83 -5.42
C PHE A 118 8.23 9.16 -5.38
N THR A 119 7.26 9.31 -6.27
CA THR A 119 6.27 10.39 -6.24
C THR A 119 4.90 9.79 -5.93
N PRO A 120 4.24 10.18 -4.83
CA PRO A 120 2.89 9.76 -4.53
C PRO A 120 1.90 10.27 -5.58
N VAL A 121 1.05 9.37 -6.07
CA VAL A 121 0.00 9.67 -7.06
C VAL A 121 -1.34 9.84 -6.37
N ALA A 122 -1.79 8.81 -5.65
CA ALA A 122 -3.07 8.82 -4.94
C ALA A 122 -3.02 7.87 -3.74
N MET A 123 -3.66 8.25 -2.63
CA MET A 123 -4.01 7.30 -1.58
C MET A 123 -5.14 6.41 -2.10
N ALA A 124 -4.98 5.10 -2.04
CA ALA A 124 -6.00 4.18 -2.52
C ALA A 124 -6.92 3.71 -1.39
N SER A 125 -6.37 3.45 -0.21
CA SER A 125 -7.17 3.02 0.94
C SER A 125 -6.47 3.24 2.27
N ALA A 126 -7.30 3.30 3.32
CA ALA A 126 -6.92 3.11 4.71
C ALA A 126 -7.72 1.91 5.26
N SER A 127 -7.05 0.96 5.86
CA SER A 127 -7.72 -0.23 6.39
C SER A 127 -7.30 -0.49 7.83
N PRO A 128 -8.24 -0.69 8.74
CA PRO A 128 -7.94 -1.19 10.06
C PRO A 128 -7.43 -2.63 9.96
N LEU A 129 -6.54 -3.01 10.84
CA LEU A 129 -6.36 -4.41 11.20
C LEU A 129 -7.34 -4.75 12.32
N ILE A 130 -7.64 -6.03 12.46
CA ILE A 130 -8.48 -6.53 13.56
C ILE A 130 -7.61 -7.36 14.49
N LEU A 131 -7.57 -6.97 15.76
CA LEU A 131 -7.06 -7.82 16.82
C LEU A 131 -8.04 -8.95 17.06
N SER A 132 -7.65 -10.14 16.67
CA SER A 132 -8.46 -11.35 16.68
C SER A 132 -7.84 -12.43 17.56
N VAL A 133 -8.68 -13.19 18.25
CA VAL A 133 -8.24 -14.29 19.11
C VAL A 133 -8.99 -15.57 18.77
N HIS A 134 -8.35 -16.72 19.02
CA HIS A 134 -9.01 -18.00 18.97
C HIS A 134 -10.09 -18.08 20.07
N PRO A 135 -11.28 -18.65 19.83
CA PRO A 135 -12.38 -18.68 20.81
C PRO A 135 -12.04 -19.38 22.12
N SER A 136 -11.07 -20.30 22.13
CA SER A 136 -10.60 -20.98 23.35
C SER A 136 -9.78 -20.07 24.28
N LEU A 137 -9.24 -18.94 23.78
CA LEU A 137 -8.52 -17.99 24.62
C LEU A 137 -9.55 -17.28 25.54
N PRO A 138 -9.39 -17.31 26.87
CA PRO A 138 -10.35 -16.72 27.80
C PRO A 138 -10.16 -15.19 27.91
N ALA A 139 -10.23 -14.49 26.76
CA ALA A 139 -10.19 -13.04 26.64
C ALA A 139 -11.31 -12.56 25.72
N LYS A 140 -12.16 -11.65 26.21
CA LYS A 140 -13.29 -11.05 25.48
C LYS A 140 -13.08 -9.55 25.22
N SER A 141 -12.01 -8.98 25.73
CA SER A 141 -11.63 -7.57 25.58
C SER A 141 -10.12 -7.40 25.51
N VAL A 142 -9.67 -6.24 25.03
CA VAL A 142 -8.23 -5.88 25.03
C VAL A 142 -7.68 -5.91 26.47
N ARG A 143 -8.43 -5.41 27.43
CA ARG A 143 -8.04 -5.40 28.87
C ARG A 143 -7.83 -6.80 29.41
N GLU A 144 -8.74 -7.73 29.14
CA GLU A 144 -8.61 -9.13 29.56
C GLU A 144 -7.42 -9.82 28.89
N LEU A 145 -7.18 -9.53 27.59
CA LEU A 145 -6.02 -10.04 26.87
C LEU A 145 -4.70 -9.54 27.48
N VAL A 146 -4.61 -8.26 27.82
CA VAL A 146 -3.43 -7.68 28.50
C VAL A 146 -3.21 -8.35 29.85
N GLY A 147 -4.28 -8.54 30.65
CA GLY A 147 -4.20 -9.24 31.93
C GLY A 147 -3.70 -10.67 31.79
N LEU A 148 -4.22 -11.40 30.81
CA LEU A 148 -3.80 -12.78 30.52
C LEU A 148 -2.35 -12.86 30.05
N ALA A 149 -1.91 -11.95 29.18
CA ALA A 149 -0.54 -11.91 28.68
C ALA A 149 0.47 -11.55 29.78
N LYS A 150 0.10 -10.66 30.70
CA LYS A 150 0.92 -10.37 31.91
C LYS A 150 1.06 -11.57 32.83
N ALA A 151 0.00 -12.37 32.98
CA ALA A 151 0.01 -13.56 33.82
C ALA A 151 0.78 -14.74 33.20
N ARG A 152 1.00 -14.72 31.87
CA ARG A 152 1.63 -15.80 31.09
C ARG A 152 2.66 -15.24 30.12
N PRO A 153 3.76 -14.61 30.58
CA PRO A 153 4.76 -13.99 29.71
C PRO A 153 5.40 -15.04 28.81
N GLY A 154 5.52 -14.73 27.51
CA GLY A 154 6.10 -15.59 26.48
C GLY A 154 5.29 -16.84 26.11
N GLN A 155 4.15 -17.14 26.76
CA GLN A 155 3.38 -18.36 26.53
C GLN A 155 2.25 -18.20 25.50
N ILE A 156 1.85 -16.96 25.21
CA ILE A 156 0.78 -16.68 24.23
C ILE A 156 1.42 -16.43 22.88
N ALA A 157 1.18 -17.34 21.92
CA ALA A 157 1.67 -17.18 20.56
C ALA A 157 0.75 -16.26 19.74
N TYR A 158 1.35 -15.36 18.95
CA TYR A 158 0.64 -14.58 17.96
C TYR A 158 1.20 -14.83 16.56
N GLY A 159 0.30 -14.90 15.57
CA GLY A 159 0.64 -15.01 14.16
C GLY A 159 0.75 -13.64 13.48
N SER A 160 1.67 -13.51 12.53
CA SER A 160 1.79 -12.32 11.68
C SER A 160 1.99 -12.68 10.21
N SER A 161 2.01 -11.65 9.34
CA SER A 161 2.28 -11.82 7.91
C SER A 161 3.78 -11.92 7.55
N GLY A 162 4.62 -12.09 8.55
CA GLY A 162 6.07 -12.15 8.44
C GLY A 162 6.75 -11.15 9.36
N THR A 163 8.01 -11.40 9.68
CA THR A 163 8.84 -10.50 10.50
C THR A 163 8.99 -9.15 9.78
N GLY A 164 8.79 -8.05 10.49
CA GLY A 164 8.87 -6.70 9.95
C GLY A 164 7.67 -6.27 9.09
N ALA A 165 6.67 -7.14 8.87
CA ALA A 165 5.45 -6.72 8.18
C ALA A 165 4.48 -6.00 9.12
N ILE A 166 3.47 -5.30 8.56
CA ILE A 166 2.51 -4.48 9.32
C ILE A 166 1.80 -5.26 10.45
N LEU A 167 1.44 -6.53 10.23
CA LEU A 167 0.78 -7.35 11.23
C LEU A 167 1.71 -7.64 12.42
N ASN A 168 3.00 -7.82 12.16
CA ASN A 168 4.02 -7.96 13.20
C ASN A 168 4.21 -6.64 13.95
N LEU A 169 4.32 -5.51 13.23
CA LEU A 169 4.44 -4.19 13.86
C LEU A 169 3.24 -3.87 14.76
N ALA A 170 2.02 -4.23 14.34
CA ALA A 170 0.82 -4.06 15.16
C ALA A 170 0.92 -4.84 16.48
N ALA A 171 1.40 -6.08 16.42
CA ALA A 171 1.60 -6.90 17.62
C ALA A 171 2.74 -6.38 18.50
N GLU A 172 3.88 -5.99 17.92
CA GLU A 172 5.01 -5.44 18.68
C GLU A 172 4.66 -4.10 19.32
N THR A 173 3.91 -3.22 18.63
CA THR A 173 3.37 -1.99 19.21
C THR A 173 2.44 -2.29 20.39
N PHE A 174 1.57 -3.32 20.25
CA PHE A 174 0.72 -3.77 21.33
C PHE A 174 1.52 -4.27 22.53
N LYS A 175 2.52 -5.14 22.31
CA LYS A 175 3.41 -5.67 23.35
C LYS A 175 4.11 -4.54 24.10
N LYS A 176 4.67 -3.58 23.37
CA LYS A 176 5.39 -2.42 23.95
C LYS A 176 4.47 -1.57 24.82
N LEU A 177 3.29 -1.18 24.33
CA LEU A 177 2.37 -0.31 25.06
C LEU A 177 1.70 -1.02 26.25
N ALA A 178 1.42 -2.31 26.12
CA ALA A 178 0.84 -3.11 27.19
C ALA A 178 1.86 -3.58 28.24
N GLY A 179 3.15 -3.54 27.94
CA GLY A 179 4.22 -4.10 28.77
C GLY A 179 4.07 -5.61 28.94
N VAL A 180 3.83 -6.33 27.83
CA VAL A 180 3.63 -7.79 27.80
C VAL A 180 4.59 -8.47 26.88
N ASP A 181 4.85 -9.76 27.14
CA ASP A 181 5.63 -10.61 26.23
C ASP A 181 4.72 -11.68 25.60
N MET A 182 4.86 -11.85 24.25
CA MET A 182 4.12 -12.81 23.44
C MET A 182 5.06 -13.43 22.41
N LEU A 183 4.90 -14.71 22.12
CA LEU A 183 5.73 -15.45 21.17
C LEU A 183 5.31 -15.14 19.72
N HIS A 184 6.23 -14.66 18.90
CA HIS A 184 5.98 -14.39 17.49
C HIS A 184 6.10 -15.65 16.63
N VAL A 185 5.09 -15.90 15.79
CA VAL A 185 5.09 -16.96 14.75
C VAL A 185 4.84 -16.30 13.39
N PRO A 186 5.89 -16.17 12.53
CA PRO A 186 5.75 -15.54 11.22
C PRO A 186 5.15 -16.48 10.18
N TYR A 187 4.22 -15.97 9.37
CA TYR A 187 3.62 -16.64 8.21
C TYR A 187 3.85 -15.83 6.93
N LYS A 188 3.55 -16.42 5.76
CA LYS A 188 3.67 -15.76 4.45
C LYS A 188 2.38 -15.00 4.09
N GLY A 189 2.00 -14.00 4.88
CA GLY A 189 0.81 -13.18 4.67
C GLY A 189 -0.29 -13.37 5.71
N SER A 190 -1.35 -12.53 5.62
CA SER A 190 -2.47 -12.58 6.56
C SER A 190 -3.32 -13.86 6.45
N PRO A 191 -3.66 -14.39 5.25
CA PRO A 191 -4.47 -15.60 5.15
C PRO A 191 -3.89 -16.83 5.86
N PRO A 192 -2.60 -17.21 5.67
CA PRO A 192 -2.03 -18.35 6.40
C PRO A 192 -1.94 -18.11 7.93
N ALA A 193 -1.71 -16.88 8.38
CA ALA A 193 -1.75 -16.58 9.81
C ALA A 193 -3.17 -16.77 10.40
N VAL A 194 -4.20 -16.41 9.63
CA VAL A 194 -5.61 -16.64 10.02
C VAL A 194 -5.95 -18.13 10.03
N THR A 195 -5.43 -18.90 9.08
CA THR A 195 -5.58 -20.37 9.07
C THR A 195 -4.98 -21.00 10.32
N ALA A 196 -3.79 -20.56 10.73
CA ALA A 196 -3.15 -21.01 11.96
C ALA A 196 -3.95 -20.60 13.23
N LEU A 197 -4.56 -19.41 13.24
CA LEU A 197 -5.48 -19.01 14.31
C LEU A 197 -6.70 -19.91 14.36
N LEU A 198 -7.31 -20.25 13.23
CA LEU A 198 -8.46 -21.16 13.15
C LEU A 198 -8.14 -22.59 13.60
N ALA A 199 -6.91 -23.04 13.38
CA ALA A 199 -6.40 -24.34 13.83
C ALA A 199 -5.99 -24.33 15.32
N GLY A 200 -5.93 -23.16 15.97
CA GLY A 200 -5.45 -23.01 17.35
C GLY A 200 -3.93 -23.14 17.51
N GLU A 201 -3.16 -23.11 16.41
CA GLU A 201 -1.68 -23.12 16.43
C GLU A 201 -1.12 -21.83 17.04
N VAL A 202 -1.82 -20.70 16.82
CA VAL A 202 -1.58 -19.43 17.48
C VAL A 202 -2.86 -18.95 18.17
N ALA A 203 -2.71 -18.22 19.26
CA ALA A 203 -3.85 -17.73 20.04
C ALA A 203 -4.38 -16.38 19.58
N ILE A 204 -3.55 -15.59 18.90
CA ILE A 204 -3.82 -14.20 18.53
C ILE A 204 -3.33 -13.96 17.11
N VAL A 205 -4.04 -13.13 16.34
CA VAL A 205 -3.58 -12.54 15.08
C VAL A 205 -4.05 -11.10 14.99
N PHE A 206 -3.15 -10.19 14.61
CA PHE A 206 -3.54 -8.90 14.04
C PHE A 206 -3.68 -9.13 12.53
N ALA A 207 -4.88 -9.06 11.99
CA ALA A 207 -5.13 -9.49 10.63
C ALA A 207 -5.85 -8.43 9.80
N THR A 208 -5.72 -8.49 8.48
CA THR A 208 -6.52 -7.65 7.58
C THR A 208 -8.00 -7.99 7.72
N THR A 209 -8.86 -6.99 7.65
CA THR A 209 -10.33 -7.16 7.75
C THR A 209 -10.83 -8.20 6.76
N ALA A 210 -10.36 -8.15 5.51
CA ALA A 210 -10.76 -9.10 4.45
C ALA A 210 -10.49 -10.56 4.83
N SER A 211 -9.38 -10.84 5.54
CA SER A 211 -9.01 -12.23 5.87
C SER A 211 -9.73 -12.79 7.09
N VAL A 212 -10.21 -11.96 8.01
CA VAL A 212 -10.87 -12.45 9.25
C VAL A 212 -12.37 -12.27 9.27
N LEU A 213 -12.92 -11.30 8.57
CA LEU A 213 -14.34 -10.94 8.64
C LEU A 213 -15.30 -12.12 8.38
N PRO A 214 -15.09 -13.01 7.39
CA PRO A 214 -15.94 -14.20 7.19
C PRO A 214 -15.92 -15.14 8.39
N HIS A 215 -14.80 -15.25 9.08
CA HIS A 215 -14.62 -16.13 10.24
C HIS A 215 -15.17 -15.53 11.52
N ILE A 216 -15.14 -14.21 11.63
CA ILE A 216 -15.81 -13.48 12.74
C ILE A 216 -17.33 -13.63 12.60
N LYS A 217 -17.88 -13.41 11.40
CA LYS A 217 -19.32 -13.58 11.13
C LYS A 217 -19.83 -15.00 11.39
N SER A 218 -19.00 -16.01 11.17
CA SER A 218 -19.32 -17.42 11.45
C SER A 218 -18.99 -17.86 12.89
N GLY A 219 -18.52 -16.96 13.75
CA GLY A 219 -18.19 -17.26 15.16
C GLY A 219 -16.94 -18.12 15.36
N ARG A 220 -16.18 -18.41 14.31
CA ARG A 220 -14.95 -19.22 14.40
C ARG A 220 -13.74 -18.45 14.93
N ILE A 221 -13.79 -17.13 14.89
CA ILE A 221 -12.78 -16.21 15.44
C ILE A 221 -13.50 -15.16 16.26
N ARG A 222 -12.91 -14.74 17.36
CA ARG A 222 -13.40 -13.62 18.17
C ARG A 222 -12.58 -12.38 17.86
N ALA A 223 -13.22 -11.32 17.35
CA ALA A 223 -12.64 -9.99 17.26
C ALA A 223 -12.69 -9.28 18.61
N LEU A 224 -11.61 -8.61 18.99
CA LEU A 224 -11.55 -7.83 20.24
C LEU A 224 -11.57 -6.33 19.99
N ALA A 225 -10.87 -5.86 18.95
CA ALA A 225 -10.70 -4.43 18.68
C ALA A 225 -10.19 -4.17 17.25
N VAL A 226 -10.33 -2.93 16.78
CA VAL A 226 -9.65 -2.40 15.60
C VAL A 226 -8.36 -1.68 16.00
N THR A 227 -7.38 -1.67 15.08
CA THR A 227 -6.05 -1.10 15.34
C THR A 227 -5.95 0.40 15.08
N THR A 228 -6.99 1.01 14.53
CA THR A 228 -7.07 2.45 14.27
C THR A 228 -7.29 3.25 15.55
N ALA A 229 -6.84 4.51 15.60
CA ALA A 229 -7.05 5.40 16.74
C ALA A 229 -8.53 5.71 17.02
N ARG A 230 -9.38 5.57 16.01
CA ARG A 230 -10.84 5.80 16.09
C ARG A 230 -11.58 4.56 15.61
N ARG A 231 -12.85 4.44 15.99
CA ARG A 231 -13.74 3.40 15.46
C ARG A 231 -13.79 3.47 13.93
N SER A 232 -13.70 2.32 13.29
CA SER A 232 -13.94 2.22 11.85
C SER A 232 -15.46 2.22 11.57
N PRO A 233 -15.95 3.03 10.64
CA PRO A 233 -17.36 2.95 10.22
C PRO A 233 -17.78 1.57 9.69
N LEU A 234 -16.82 0.81 9.14
CA LEU A 234 -17.04 -0.55 8.63
C LEU A 234 -17.17 -1.59 9.74
N LEU A 235 -16.69 -1.28 10.95
CA LEU A 235 -16.57 -2.18 12.10
C LEU A 235 -17.00 -1.44 13.39
N ALA A 236 -18.13 -0.73 13.35
CA ALA A 236 -18.57 0.18 14.40
C ALA A 236 -18.73 -0.51 15.76
N ASP A 237 -19.01 -1.82 15.78
CA ASP A 237 -19.17 -2.62 17.01
C ASP A 237 -17.83 -2.91 17.72
N LEU A 238 -16.70 -2.77 17.00
CA LEU A 238 -15.39 -3.03 17.58
C LEU A 238 -14.77 -1.75 18.16
N PRO A 239 -14.34 -1.76 19.43
CA PRO A 239 -13.62 -0.62 20.00
C PRO A 239 -12.21 -0.51 19.41
N PRO A 240 -11.60 0.69 19.40
CA PRO A 240 -10.17 0.84 19.16
C PRO A 240 -9.32 0.15 20.26
N VAL A 241 -8.17 -0.41 19.88
CA VAL A 241 -7.16 -0.85 20.86
C VAL A 241 -6.72 0.34 21.73
N GLY A 242 -6.68 1.54 21.16
CA GLY A 242 -6.33 2.79 21.83
C GLY A 242 -7.23 3.16 23.02
N ASP A 243 -8.48 2.66 23.08
CA ASP A 243 -9.36 2.85 24.25
C ASP A 243 -8.77 2.18 25.52
N THR A 244 -7.96 1.14 25.36
CA THR A 244 -7.27 0.45 26.45
C THR A 244 -5.79 0.79 26.53
N LEU A 245 -5.14 1.01 25.39
CA LEU A 245 -3.72 1.33 25.27
C LEU A 245 -3.55 2.69 24.57
N PRO A 246 -3.55 3.80 25.31
CA PRO A 246 -3.43 5.14 24.74
C PRO A 246 -2.19 5.28 23.85
N GLY A 247 -2.36 5.92 22.69
CA GLY A 247 -1.30 6.08 21.69
C GLY A 247 -1.18 4.91 20.69
N TYR A 248 -1.98 3.87 20.82
CA TYR A 248 -2.03 2.81 19.80
C TYR A 248 -2.79 3.29 18.56
N ASP A 249 -2.10 3.33 17.44
CA ASP A 249 -2.66 3.69 16.12
C ASP A 249 -1.84 3.04 15.01
N VAL A 250 -2.34 1.93 14.46
CA VAL A 250 -1.72 1.19 13.36
C VAL A 250 -2.73 1.00 12.24
N VAL A 251 -2.47 1.66 11.11
CA VAL A 251 -3.35 1.66 9.93
C VAL A 251 -2.60 1.11 8.74
N LEU A 252 -3.23 0.25 7.98
CA LEU A 252 -2.74 -0.23 6.70
C LEU A 252 -3.11 0.77 5.60
N TYR A 253 -2.17 1.56 5.13
CA TYR A 253 -2.36 2.48 4.02
C TYR A 253 -1.86 1.89 2.71
N GLN A 254 -2.67 1.99 1.67
CA GLN A 254 -2.27 1.64 0.31
C GLN A 254 -2.35 2.85 -0.61
N ALA A 255 -1.39 2.96 -1.50
CA ALA A 255 -1.27 4.08 -2.41
C ALA A 255 -0.78 3.66 -3.79
N VAL A 256 -1.10 4.47 -4.78
CA VAL A 256 -0.44 4.46 -6.08
C VAL A 256 0.72 5.44 -6.02
N LEU A 257 1.91 4.95 -6.33
CA LEU A 257 3.14 5.74 -6.45
C LEU A 257 3.65 5.67 -7.89
N ALA A 258 4.50 6.61 -8.26
CA ALA A 258 5.24 6.64 -9.52
C ALA A 258 6.74 6.86 -9.24
N PRO A 259 7.66 6.59 -10.18
CA PRO A 259 9.06 6.99 -10.07
C PRO A 259 9.20 8.50 -9.86
N ALA A 260 10.19 8.92 -9.07
CA ALA A 260 10.36 10.32 -8.62
C ALA A 260 10.40 11.37 -9.74
N LYS A 261 10.88 11.00 -10.92
CA LYS A 261 11.02 11.91 -12.07
C LYS A 261 9.77 12.00 -12.97
N THR A 262 8.64 11.46 -12.53
CA THR A 262 7.38 11.52 -13.29
C THR A 262 6.85 12.95 -13.32
N PRO A 263 6.52 13.51 -14.51
CA PRO A 263 6.04 14.88 -14.65
C PRO A 263 4.80 15.17 -13.82
N ARG A 264 4.74 16.36 -13.20
CA ARG A 264 3.60 16.79 -12.36
C ARG A 264 2.26 16.72 -13.09
N GLU A 265 2.22 17.00 -14.38
CA GLU A 265 1.01 16.93 -15.18
C GLU A 265 0.46 15.50 -15.28
N ILE A 266 1.36 14.51 -15.46
CA ILE A 266 0.99 13.09 -15.46
C ILE A 266 0.49 12.66 -14.07
N ILE A 267 1.19 13.06 -13.01
CA ILE A 267 0.76 12.81 -11.63
C ILE A 267 -0.63 13.39 -11.36
N GLY A 268 -0.86 14.65 -11.77
CA GLY A 268 -2.16 15.31 -11.60
C GLY A 268 -3.28 14.60 -12.36
N ARG A 269 -3.01 14.16 -13.59
CA ARG A 269 -3.99 13.43 -14.41
C ARG A 269 -4.34 12.05 -13.80
N LEU A 270 -3.32 11.31 -13.35
CA LEU A 270 -3.51 10.04 -12.64
C LEU A 270 -4.30 10.23 -11.34
N ASN A 271 -3.92 11.21 -10.52
CA ASN A 271 -4.60 11.52 -9.26
C ASN A 271 -6.05 11.87 -9.48
N ALA A 272 -6.36 12.78 -10.42
CA ALA A 272 -7.71 13.20 -10.71
C ALA A 272 -8.59 12.01 -11.11
N GLU A 273 -8.08 11.12 -11.96
CA GLU A 273 -8.83 9.97 -12.44
C GLU A 273 -9.07 8.91 -11.36
N ILE A 274 -8.06 8.60 -10.55
CA ILE A 274 -8.18 7.67 -9.42
C ILE A 274 -9.15 8.24 -8.38
N ASN A 275 -9.06 9.53 -8.05
CA ASN A 275 -9.98 10.18 -7.12
C ASN A 275 -11.42 10.20 -7.68
N ARG A 276 -11.61 10.35 -9.01
CA ARG A 276 -12.92 10.25 -9.66
C ARG A 276 -13.54 8.86 -9.51
N LEU A 277 -12.75 7.80 -9.67
CA LEU A 277 -13.19 6.45 -9.37
C LEU A 277 -13.63 6.33 -7.92
N MET A 278 -12.75 6.73 -6.99
CA MET A 278 -13.01 6.60 -5.55
C MET A 278 -14.19 7.44 -5.06
N GLY A 279 -14.51 8.54 -5.72
CA GLY A 279 -15.68 9.38 -5.44
C GLY A 279 -17.03 8.76 -5.86
N ARG A 280 -17.04 7.69 -6.67
CA ARG A 280 -18.29 7.03 -7.10
C ARG A 280 -18.96 6.31 -5.92
N ALA A 281 -20.28 6.34 -5.86
CA ALA A 281 -21.02 5.63 -4.82
C ALA A 281 -20.72 4.12 -4.81
N SER A 282 -20.63 3.49 -6.00
CA SER A 282 -20.30 2.07 -6.15
C SER A 282 -18.90 1.69 -5.59
N SER A 283 -17.95 2.63 -5.59
CA SER A 283 -16.62 2.38 -5.06
C SER A 283 -16.63 2.21 -3.55
N LYS A 284 -17.53 2.87 -2.83
CA LYS A 284 -17.67 2.69 -1.37
C LYS A 284 -17.99 1.26 -1.01
N ASP A 285 -18.90 0.63 -1.72
CA ASP A 285 -19.29 -0.77 -1.48
C ASP A 285 -18.15 -1.72 -1.85
N ILE A 286 -17.45 -1.46 -2.97
CA ILE A 286 -16.31 -2.28 -3.40
C ILE A 286 -15.20 -2.25 -2.34
N TRP A 287 -14.81 -1.05 -1.87
CA TRP A 287 -13.78 -0.90 -0.83
C TRP A 287 -14.23 -1.52 0.50
N ALA A 288 -15.48 -1.29 0.90
CA ALA A 288 -16.05 -1.86 2.12
C ALA A 288 -16.06 -3.39 2.11
N ASN A 289 -16.35 -4.02 0.97
CA ASN A 289 -16.28 -5.49 0.81
C ASN A 289 -14.87 -6.04 1.05
N PHE A 290 -13.84 -5.24 0.78
CA PHE A 290 -12.44 -5.57 1.09
C PHE A 290 -12.03 -5.13 2.52
N GLY A 291 -12.94 -4.55 3.29
CA GLY A 291 -12.65 -4.01 4.63
C GLY A 291 -11.72 -2.81 4.60
N ALA A 292 -11.80 -2.02 3.54
CA ALA A 292 -11.00 -0.84 3.31
C ALA A 292 -11.88 0.42 3.26
N GLU A 293 -11.34 1.53 3.74
CA GLU A 293 -11.94 2.86 3.64
C GLU A 293 -11.28 3.64 2.51
N ILE A 294 -12.08 4.38 1.74
CA ILE A 294 -11.56 5.26 0.68
C ILE A 294 -10.90 6.47 1.32
N VAL A 295 -9.74 6.86 0.78
CA VAL A 295 -9.05 8.11 1.14
C VAL A 295 -8.82 8.91 -0.12
N ILE A 296 -9.46 10.08 -0.21
CA ILE A 296 -9.28 11.02 -1.31
C ILE A 296 -8.37 12.14 -0.83
N ALA A 297 -7.30 12.43 -1.58
CA ALA A 297 -6.36 13.49 -1.29
C ALA A 297 -5.84 14.14 -2.58
N ALA A 298 -5.62 15.45 -2.56
CA ALA A 298 -4.93 16.16 -3.62
C ALA A 298 -3.43 15.78 -3.67
N PRO A 299 -2.72 15.96 -4.80
CA PRO A 299 -1.31 15.53 -4.92
C PRO A 299 -0.38 16.12 -3.85
N ASP A 300 -0.52 17.39 -3.51
CA ASP A 300 0.34 18.04 -2.51
C ASP A 300 0.05 17.55 -1.08
N GLU A 301 -1.23 17.31 -0.75
CA GLU A 301 -1.64 16.69 0.51
C GLU A 301 -1.12 15.25 0.59
N MET A 302 -1.24 14.51 -0.51
CA MET A 302 -0.73 13.15 -0.60
C MET A 302 0.77 13.07 -0.37
N ASN A 303 1.56 14.00 -0.96
CA ASN A 303 3.00 14.06 -0.78
C ASN A 303 3.38 14.31 0.69
N THR A 304 2.73 15.29 1.31
CA THR A 304 2.95 15.61 2.74
C THR A 304 2.64 14.40 3.61
N ARG A 305 1.49 13.76 3.39
CA ARG A 305 1.05 12.59 4.15
C ARG A 305 1.98 11.39 3.95
N PHE A 306 2.41 11.13 2.73
CA PHE A 306 3.35 10.06 2.41
C PHE A 306 4.66 10.21 3.20
N GLN A 307 5.26 11.39 3.19
CA GLN A 307 6.50 11.66 3.93
C GLN A 307 6.31 11.49 5.44
N GLN A 308 5.21 12.01 5.99
CA GLN A 308 4.91 11.89 7.42
C GLN A 308 4.70 10.44 7.84
N GLU A 309 3.96 9.65 7.05
CA GLU A 309 3.71 8.23 7.35
C GLU A 309 5.00 7.41 7.25
N ILE A 310 5.83 7.62 6.21
CA ILE A 310 7.12 6.93 6.09
C ILE A 310 8.02 7.25 7.29
N ALA A 311 8.13 8.51 7.69
CA ALA A 311 8.94 8.92 8.85
C ALA A 311 8.41 8.31 10.17
N LYS A 312 7.07 8.34 10.39
CA LYS A 312 6.39 7.74 11.55
C LYS A 312 6.67 6.25 11.63
N LEU A 313 6.46 5.54 10.53
CA LEU A 313 6.57 4.07 10.46
C LEU A 313 8.03 3.60 10.56
N SER A 314 8.96 4.31 9.93
CA SER A 314 10.40 4.05 10.06
C SER A 314 10.85 4.18 11.53
N ARG A 315 10.41 5.22 12.23
CA ARG A 315 10.70 5.39 13.66
C ARG A 315 10.07 4.27 14.49
N LEU A 316 8.79 3.97 14.30
CA LEU A 316 8.10 2.89 15.02
C LEU A 316 8.78 1.54 14.79
N ALA A 317 9.20 1.25 13.57
CA ALA A 317 9.92 0.04 13.23
C ALA A 317 11.28 -0.06 13.95
N THR A 318 12.06 1.02 13.95
CA THR A 318 13.33 1.10 14.68
C THR A 318 13.12 0.91 16.19
N GLU A 319 12.09 1.56 16.76
CA GLU A 319 11.78 1.49 18.18
C GLU A 319 11.14 0.17 18.62
N SER A 320 10.58 -0.63 17.70
CA SER A 320 9.95 -1.91 18.01
C SER A 320 10.95 -2.98 18.47
N GLY A 321 12.24 -2.77 18.21
CA GLY A 321 13.29 -3.73 18.51
C GLY A 321 13.33 -4.94 17.58
N VAL A 322 12.48 -4.98 16.55
CA VAL A 322 12.54 -6.00 15.48
C VAL A 322 13.85 -5.85 14.74
N LYS A 323 14.62 -6.94 14.66
CA LYS A 323 15.85 -7.03 13.88
C LYS A 323 15.58 -7.92 12.67
N LEU A 324 15.93 -7.42 11.50
CA LEU A 324 16.04 -8.21 10.28
C LEU A 324 17.55 -8.41 10.06
N ASP A 325 17.97 -9.65 10.14
CA ASP A 325 19.37 -10.04 9.92
C ASP A 325 19.80 -9.80 8.47
#